data_030f50f9a4d27706d0c8de6f850c6d9b
#
_entry.id   030f50f9a4d27706d0c8de6f850c6d9b
#
_cell.length_a   1.000
_cell.length_b   1.000
_cell.length_c   1.000
_cell.angle_alpha   90.00
_cell.angle_beta   90.00
_cell.angle_gamma   90.00
#
_symmetry.space_group_name_H-M   'P 1'
#
loop_
_entity.id
_entity.type
_entity.pdbx_description
1 polymer ?
#
loop_
_entity_poly.entity_id
_entity_poly.type
_entity_poly.pdbx_seq_one_letter_code
_entity_poly.pdbx_strand_id
1 'polypeptide(L)'
;QFTTNPFTIIYVNSGKVNIGNESGNSIGVRYFEDSIHFATSSTSDSHIFGIYMPQVSDCNTSNNSFGNIKVSNSGSGAIGVFIMRYSNSPATWTCQNNVIGGADANSISNKSTAAGSFIVGLFNLNGGPGNFTGNTIRNMTIAGGVPGSSTYSLAGIIVQPASAQTVSQNTIYGLSSTNTTQANVVRGIYFVSANGTHTVEKNFIHSLSASSVSASIIGIQAGYINASVCNYRNNMIRLGITSAGTGLNTGVSINGILDSNGVNNFYYNSVYIGGKPTTSANNTFALRSFSSLSPRNYVNNILFNARSDSGSTGKHYAIQLATNTGCTSKNNDLLVSGTGGVLGFYGSDRADLTAWKAATLL
;
A
#
# COMPACT_ATOMS: atom_id res chain seq x y z
N GLN A 1 -2.09 -12.57 -18.96
CA GLN A 1 -1.08 -13.59 -19.24
C GLN A 1 0.05 -12.88 -19.99
N PHE A 2 1.21 -12.71 -19.34
CA PHE A 2 2.36 -11.99 -19.94
C PHE A 2 3.22 -13.04 -20.63
N THR A 3 3.39 -12.90 -21.92
CA THR A 3 3.97 -13.92 -22.79
C THR A 3 5.40 -13.63 -23.25
N THR A 4 6.02 -12.55 -22.80
CA THR A 4 7.39 -12.18 -23.17
C THR A 4 8.36 -12.40 -22.02
N ASN A 5 9.59 -12.76 -22.32
CA ASN A 5 10.63 -13.14 -21.36
C ASN A 5 10.83 -12.06 -20.28
N PRO A 6 10.58 -12.38 -19.01
CA PRO A 6 10.83 -11.45 -17.94
C PRO A 6 12.35 -11.26 -17.75
N PHE A 7 12.78 -10.06 -17.42
CA PHE A 7 14.13 -9.83 -16.94
C PHE A 7 14.19 -10.03 -15.43
N THR A 8 15.14 -10.83 -14.94
CA THR A 8 15.29 -11.11 -13.52
C THR A 8 16.74 -10.97 -13.09
N ILE A 9 16.99 -10.22 -12.01
CA ILE A 9 18.36 -10.06 -11.48
C ILE A 9 18.76 -11.33 -10.73
N ILE A 10 17.90 -11.83 -9.81
CA ILE A 10 18.13 -13.08 -9.09
C ILE A 10 16.90 -13.97 -9.29
N TYR A 11 17.09 -15.11 -9.96
CA TYR A 11 16.05 -16.11 -10.19
C TYR A 11 16.36 -17.40 -9.48
N VAL A 12 15.45 -17.88 -8.65
CA VAL A 12 15.58 -19.16 -7.95
C VAL A 12 14.33 -19.99 -8.14
N ASN A 13 14.45 -21.07 -8.90
CA ASN A 13 13.30 -21.89 -9.27
C ASN A 13 12.96 -22.99 -8.27
N SER A 14 13.93 -23.47 -7.48
CA SER A 14 13.68 -24.59 -6.55
C SER A 14 14.69 -24.61 -5.40
N GLY A 15 14.41 -25.44 -4.41
CA GLY A 15 15.30 -25.65 -3.27
C GLY A 15 15.04 -24.69 -2.10
N LYS A 16 15.77 -24.93 -1.02
CA LYS A 16 15.79 -24.04 0.14
C LYS A 16 16.85 -22.97 -0.05
N VAL A 17 16.47 -21.69 0.14
CA VAL A 17 17.29 -20.58 -0.28
C VAL A 17 17.43 -19.53 0.81
N ASN A 18 18.68 -19.05 0.99
CA ASN A 18 19.00 -17.86 1.78
C ASN A 18 19.64 -16.81 0.88
N ILE A 19 19.03 -15.62 0.80
CA ILE A 19 19.55 -14.49 0.02
C ILE A 19 19.80 -13.33 0.99
N GLY A 20 21.08 -12.99 1.22
CA GLY A 20 21.47 -11.90 2.09
C GLY A 20 21.42 -12.19 3.59
N ASN A 21 21.45 -13.44 4.00
CA ASN A 21 21.22 -13.87 5.38
C ASN A 21 22.24 -13.30 6.37
N GLU A 22 23.51 -13.17 6.01
CA GLU A 22 24.58 -12.69 6.90
C GLU A 22 24.89 -11.21 6.71
N SER A 23 25.31 -10.82 5.51
CA SER A 23 25.74 -9.43 5.23
C SER A 23 24.84 -8.66 4.28
N GLY A 24 23.86 -9.33 3.68
CA GLY A 24 22.97 -8.75 2.68
C GLY A 24 23.62 -8.57 1.31
N ASN A 25 22.79 -8.37 0.30
CA ASN A 25 23.23 -8.02 -1.06
C ASN A 25 22.85 -6.57 -1.36
N SER A 26 23.71 -5.90 -2.11
CA SER A 26 23.44 -4.55 -2.61
C SER A 26 23.22 -4.61 -4.12
N ILE A 27 22.02 -4.28 -4.57
CA ILE A 27 21.58 -4.30 -5.96
C ILE A 27 21.26 -2.88 -6.39
N GLY A 28 22.05 -2.33 -7.30
CA GLY A 28 22.12 -0.91 -7.60
C GLY A 28 23.02 -0.16 -6.62
N VAL A 29 23.63 0.92 -7.07
CA VAL A 29 24.61 1.65 -6.28
C VAL A 29 23.90 2.75 -5.47
N ARG A 30 24.26 2.88 -4.19
CA ARG A 30 23.61 3.83 -3.27
C ARG A 30 23.85 5.31 -3.60
N TYR A 31 24.90 5.61 -4.39
CA TYR A 31 25.43 6.97 -4.56
C TYR A 31 25.35 7.54 -5.98
N PHE A 32 24.87 6.77 -6.96
CA PHE A 32 24.72 7.23 -8.34
C PHE A 32 23.31 7.00 -8.83
N GLU A 33 22.72 8.01 -9.45
CA GLU A 33 21.42 7.87 -10.12
C GLU A 33 21.51 6.85 -11.26
N ASP A 34 20.41 6.12 -11.49
CA ASP A 34 20.22 5.20 -12.63
C ASP A 34 21.33 4.13 -12.78
N SER A 35 21.87 3.59 -11.67
CA SER A 35 22.91 2.58 -11.71
C SER A 35 22.50 1.28 -12.41
N ILE A 36 21.19 0.95 -12.39
CA ILE A 36 20.58 -0.12 -13.17
C ILE A 36 19.50 0.50 -14.02
N HIS A 37 19.73 0.53 -15.34
CA HIS A 37 18.78 1.08 -16.29
C HIS A 37 18.29 0.01 -17.26
N PHE A 38 16.98 -0.29 -17.16
CA PHE A 38 16.28 -1.11 -18.14
C PHE A 38 15.56 -0.20 -19.12
N ALA A 39 16.07 -0.13 -20.34
CA ALA A 39 15.47 0.63 -21.43
C ALA A 39 14.98 -0.33 -22.51
N THR A 40 13.74 -0.14 -22.96
CA THR A 40 13.14 -0.94 -24.03
C THR A 40 12.25 -0.07 -24.93
N SER A 41 11.93 -0.58 -26.10
CA SER A 41 10.91 -0.04 -27.02
C SER A 41 9.80 -1.06 -27.31
N SER A 42 9.59 -2.01 -26.39
CA SER A 42 8.64 -3.09 -26.55
C SER A 42 7.20 -2.59 -26.70
N THR A 43 6.48 -3.17 -27.64
CA THR A 43 5.02 -3.02 -27.78
C THR A 43 4.24 -4.07 -27.00
N SER A 44 4.92 -5.10 -26.50
CA SER A 44 4.35 -6.15 -25.66
C SER A 44 4.64 -5.90 -24.19
N ASP A 45 3.72 -6.29 -23.33
CA ASP A 45 3.88 -6.20 -21.88
C ASP A 45 5.03 -7.07 -21.38
N SER A 46 5.75 -6.59 -20.38
CA SER A 46 6.92 -7.26 -19.83
C SER A 46 7.04 -7.05 -18.32
N HIS A 47 7.79 -7.94 -17.67
CA HIS A 47 8.10 -7.84 -16.24
C HIS A 47 9.58 -7.74 -15.96
N ILE A 48 9.90 -6.99 -14.91
CA ILE A 48 11.24 -6.88 -14.33
C ILE A 48 11.16 -7.33 -12.88
N PHE A 49 12.05 -8.23 -12.50
CA PHE A 49 12.17 -8.73 -11.13
C PHE A 49 13.57 -8.45 -10.57
N GLY A 50 13.61 -7.92 -9.36
CA GLY A 50 14.85 -7.91 -8.59
C GLY A 50 15.17 -9.33 -8.09
N ILE A 51 14.33 -9.90 -7.24
CA ILE A 51 14.38 -11.32 -6.83
C ILE A 51 13.07 -11.98 -7.19
N TYR A 52 13.14 -13.09 -7.92
CA TYR A 52 11.97 -13.90 -8.27
C TYR A 52 12.14 -15.34 -7.85
N MET A 53 11.19 -15.83 -7.05
CA MET A 53 11.20 -17.17 -6.44
C MET A 53 9.86 -17.86 -6.72
N PRO A 54 9.70 -18.50 -7.90
CA PRO A 54 8.41 -19.07 -8.27
C PRO A 54 8.05 -20.38 -7.56
N GLN A 55 9.03 -21.22 -7.21
CA GLN A 55 8.80 -22.59 -6.72
C GLN A 55 9.82 -23.06 -5.67
N VAL A 56 10.40 -22.13 -4.91
CA VAL A 56 11.35 -22.50 -3.84
C VAL A 56 10.62 -23.20 -2.67
N SER A 57 11.33 -24.04 -1.93
CA SER A 57 10.82 -24.62 -0.68
C SER A 57 10.78 -23.55 0.42
N ASP A 58 11.63 -23.53 1.42
CA ASP A 58 11.69 -22.40 2.35
C ASP A 58 12.63 -21.32 1.81
N CYS A 59 12.26 -20.07 2.00
CA CYS A 59 13.05 -18.95 1.53
C CYS A 59 13.28 -17.91 2.62
N ASN A 60 14.53 -17.47 2.74
CA ASN A 60 14.91 -16.30 3.52
C ASN A 60 15.52 -15.24 2.60
N THR A 61 14.92 -14.06 2.57
CA THR A 61 15.46 -12.87 1.89
C THR A 61 15.63 -11.77 2.93
N SER A 62 16.82 -11.65 3.50
CA SER A 62 17.07 -10.72 4.60
C SER A 62 18.24 -9.80 4.32
N ASN A 63 18.19 -8.59 4.86
CA ASN A 63 19.28 -7.59 4.82
C ASN A 63 19.66 -7.11 3.41
N ASN A 64 18.89 -7.38 2.37
CA ASN A 64 19.21 -6.94 1.01
C ASN A 64 18.83 -5.46 0.81
N SER A 65 19.62 -4.79 -0.01
CA SER A 65 19.38 -3.40 -0.40
C SER A 65 19.18 -3.28 -1.91
N PHE A 66 18.13 -2.60 -2.32
CA PHE A 66 17.83 -2.26 -3.70
C PHE A 66 17.75 -0.74 -3.84
N GLY A 67 18.38 -0.20 -4.87
CA GLY A 67 18.31 1.24 -5.12
C GLY A 67 18.80 1.61 -6.51
N ASN A 68 18.51 2.84 -6.94
CA ASN A 68 18.95 3.42 -8.19
C ASN A 68 18.63 2.54 -9.42
N ILE A 69 17.37 2.07 -9.45
CA ILE A 69 16.82 1.24 -10.53
C ILE A 69 15.86 2.09 -11.35
N LYS A 70 16.18 2.30 -12.60
CA LYS A 70 15.32 2.99 -13.56
C LYS A 70 14.82 2.05 -14.62
N VAL A 71 13.53 2.14 -14.88
CA VAL A 71 12.86 1.40 -15.95
C VAL A 71 12.24 2.40 -16.90
N SER A 72 12.43 2.22 -18.20
CA SER A 72 11.80 3.03 -19.24
C SER A 72 11.37 2.16 -20.40
N ASN A 73 10.23 2.50 -21.01
CA ASN A 73 9.76 1.93 -22.26
C ASN A 73 9.25 3.05 -23.15
N SER A 74 9.80 3.17 -24.35
CA SER A 74 9.31 4.09 -25.37
C SER A 74 8.22 3.48 -26.27
N GLY A 75 8.00 2.17 -26.18
CA GLY A 75 6.91 1.46 -26.86
C GLY A 75 5.62 1.49 -26.03
N SER A 76 4.56 0.90 -26.56
CA SER A 76 3.23 0.86 -25.95
C SER A 76 3.01 -0.27 -24.94
N GLY A 77 3.96 -1.20 -24.80
CA GLY A 77 3.85 -2.32 -23.86
C GLY A 77 4.00 -1.88 -22.40
N ALA A 78 3.18 -2.41 -21.53
CA ALA A 78 3.26 -2.13 -20.10
C ALA A 78 4.48 -2.81 -19.46
N ILE A 79 5.11 -2.12 -18.51
CA ILE A 79 6.21 -2.69 -17.73
C ILE A 79 5.77 -2.84 -16.27
N GLY A 80 5.73 -4.08 -15.80
CA GLY A 80 5.54 -4.40 -14.38
C GLY A 80 6.88 -4.61 -13.69
N VAL A 81 7.08 -3.96 -12.55
CA VAL A 81 8.30 -4.08 -11.74
C VAL A 81 7.95 -4.70 -10.39
N PHE A 82 8.59 -5.83 -10.09
CA PHE A 82 8.56 -6.45 -8.77
C PHE A 82 9.98 -6.46 -8.18
N ILE A 83 10.17 -5.82 -7.06
CA ILE A 83 11.51 -5.83 -6.44
C ILE A 83 11.78 -7.21 -5.83
N MET A 84 10.83 -7.76 -5.07
CA MET A 84 10.90 -9.15 -4.62
C MET A 84 9.53 -9.81 -4.80
N ARG A 85 9.52 -10.96 -5.48
CA ARG A 85 8.30 -11.74 -5.69
C ARG A 85 8.51 -13.20 -5.34
N TYR A 86 7.58 -13.72 -4.54
CA TYR A 86 7.45 -15.12 -4.19
C TYR A 86 6.09 -15.64 -4.67
N SER A 87 6.05 -16.84 -5.26
CA SER A 87 4.80 -17.40 -5.77
C SER A 87 4.83 -18.92 -5.85
N ASN A 88 3.63 -19.53 -5.78
CA ASN A 88 3.36 -20.96 -6.06
C ASN A 88 4.09 -21.98 -5.19
N SER A 89 4.44 -21.64 -3.96
CA SER A 89 5.00 -22.63 -3.04
C SER A 89 4.23 -22.63 -1.71
N PRO A 90 3.93 -23.78 -1.13
CA PRO A 90 3.33 -23.86 0.20
C PRO A 90 4.32 -23.54 1.34
N ALA A 91 5.59 -23.33 1.02
CA ALA A 91 6.65 -23.13 1.99
C ALA A 91 6.72 -21.69 2.53
N THR A 92 7.46 -21.51 3.61
CA THR A 92 7.57 -20.23 4.33
C THR A 92 8.50 -19.24 3.60
N TRP A 93 8.05 -18.01 3.48
CA TRP A 93 8.92 -16.89 3.10
C TRP A 93 9.19 -15.97 4.28
N THR A 94 10.45 -15.94 4.72
CA THR A 94 10.96 -14.95 5.67
C THR A 94 11.62 -13.82 4.90
N CYS A 95 11.13 -12.60 5.06
CA CYS A 95 11.59 -11.40 4.36
C CYS A 95 11.82 -10.29 5.38
N GLN A 96 13.07 -10.09 5.79
CA GLN A 96 13.37 -9.26 6.95
C GLN A 96 14.49 -8.23 6.68
N ASN A 97 14.33 -7.04 7.26
CA ASN A 97 15.36 -6.00 7.29
C ASN A 97 15.89 -5.59 5.90
N ASN A 98 15.10 -5.77 4.85
CA ASN A 98 15.50 -5.33 3.52
C ASN A 98 15.24 -3.84 3.36
N VAL A 99 16.08 -3.19 2.56
CA VAL A 99 15.91 -1.78 2.15
C VAL A 99 15.59 -1.75 0.66
N ILE A 100 14.38 -1.38 0.32
CA ILE A 100 13.91 -1.21 -1.06
C ILE A 100 13.75 0.28 -1.33
N GLY A 101 14.57 0.81 -2.21
CA GLY A 101 14.73 2.23 -2.49
C GLY A 101 15.90 2.87 -1.72
N GLY A 102 16.73 3.62 -2.43
CA GLY A 102 17.84 4.42 -1.85
C GLY A 102 17.33 5.61 -1.02
N ALA A 103 18.25 6.44 -0.57
CA ALA A 103 17.93 7.65 0.21
C ALA A 103 17.27 8.73 -0.65
N ASP A 104 17.66 8.81 -1.92
CA ASP A 104 17.22 9.85 -2.83
C ASP A 104 15.81 9.59 -3.35
N ALA A 105 15.08 10.66 -3.65
CA ALA A 105 13.78 10.58 -4.28
C ALA A 105 13.88 9.84 -5.64
N ASN A 106 12.86 9.08 -6.00
CA ASN A 106 12.80 8.31 -7.26
C ASN A 106 13.91 7.27 -7.42
N SER A 107 14.51 6.80 -6.35
CA SER A 107 15.58 5.80 -6.38
C SER A 107 15.19 4.53 -7.13
N ILE A 108 13.91 4.16 -7.08
CA ILE A 108 13.34 3.14 -7.98
C ILE A 108 12.25 3.80 -8.81
N SER A 109 12.42 3.84 -10.12
CA SER A 109 11.47 4.53 -10.98
C SER A 109 11.07 3.71 -12.20
N ASN A 110 9.77 3.65 -12.47
CA ASN A 110 9.22 3.18 -13.73
C ASN A 110 8.69 4.36 -14.53
N LYS A 111 9.47 4.78 -15.51
CA LYS A 111 9.17 5.92 -16.39
C LYS A 111 8.34 5.53 -17.62
N SER A 112 7.99 4.24 -17.79
CA SER A 112 7.04 3.84 -18.82
C SER A 112 5.70 4.55 -18.58
N THR A 113 5.19 5.22 -19.61
CA THR A 113 3.87 5.85 -19.59
C THR A 113 2.76 4.93 -20.09
N ALA A 114 3.11 3.71 -20.50
CA ALA A 114 2.15 2.71 -21.00
C ALA A 114 1.13 2.37 -19.92
N ALA A 115 -0.13 2.29 -20.32
CA ALA A 115 -1.22 1.80 -19.49
C ALA A 115 -0.91 0.36 -19.05
N GLY A 116 -1.13 0.04 -17.76
CA GLY A 116 -0.78 -1.26 -17.21
C GLY A 116 0.60 -1.32 -16.52
N SER A 117 1.44 -0.29 -16.64
CA SER A 117 2.72 -0.23 -15.94
C SER A 117 2.53 -0.08 -14.42
N PHE A 118 3.36 -0.78 -13.61
CA PHE A 118 3.26 -0.75 -12.15
C PHE A 118 4.61 -0.99 -11.45
N ILE A 119 4.66 -0.74 -10.14
CA ILE A 119 5.76 -1.14 -9.24
C ILE A 119 5.19 -1.76 -7.96
N VAL A 120 5.76 -2.88 -7.53
CA VAL A 120 5.51 -3.51 -6.23
C VAL A 120 6.84 -3.79 -5.53
N GLY A 121 6.97 -3.34 -4.29
CA GLY A 121 8.15 -3.60 -3.46
C GLY A 121 8.28 -5.08 -3.11
N LEU A 122 7.39 -5.58 -2.26
CA LEU A 122 7.31 -6.99 -1.83
C LEU A 122 5.97 -7.59 -2.26
N PHE A 123 6.02 -8.74 -2.93
CA PHE A 123 4.82 -9.42 -3.39
C PHE A 123 4.84 -10.92 -3.05
N ASN A 124 3.99 -11.32 -2.11
CA ASN A 124 3.71 -12.72 -1.84
C ASN A 124 2.44 -13.13 -2.58
N LEU A 125 2.60 -13.89 -3.66
CA LEU A 125 1.51 -14.36 -4.51
C LEU A 125 1.36 -15.88 -4.36
N ASN A 126 0.26 -16.35 -3.79
CA ASN A 126 -0.05 -17.79 -3.66
C ASN A 126 1.07 -18.63 -3.00
N GLY A 127 1.89 -17.99 -2.18
CA GLY A 127 2.92 -18.67 -1.39
C GLY A 127 2.37 -19.25 -0.08
N GLY A 128 3.24 -19.90 0.67
CA GLY A 128 2.97 -20.37 2.03
C GLY A 128 2.95 -19.24 3.06
N PRO A 129 3.14 -19.57 4.33
CA PRO A 129 3.26 -18.59 5.40
C PRO A 129 4.33 -17.53 5.09
N GLY A 130 4.06 -16.27 5.42
CA GLY A 130 4.98 -15.17 5.19
C GLY A 130 5.28 -14.38 6.45
N ASN A 131 6.55 -14.01 6.62
CA ASN A 131 6.99 -13.12 7.68
C ASN A 131 7.75 -11.95 7.06
N PHE A 132 7.09 -10.79 6.98
CA PHE A 132 7.62 -9.53 6.40
C PHE A 132 7.87 -8.55 7.54
N THR A 133 9.10 -8.54 8.07
CA THR A 133 9.40 -7.80 9.30
C THR A 133 10.59 -6.85 9.13
N GLY A 134 10.44 -5.61 9.62
CA GLY A 134 11.55 -4.65 9.69
C GLY A 134 12.04 -4.13 8.33
N ASN A 135 11.27 -4.31 7.24
CA ASN A 135 11.68 -3.83 5.93
C ASN A 135 11.45 -2.32 5.80
N THR A 136 12.35 -1.64 5.11
CA THR A 136 12.18 -0.25 4.68
C THR A 136 11.91 -0.21 3.19
N ILE A 137 10.74 0.32 2.79
CA ILE A 137 10.35 0.44 1.38
C ILE A 137 10.08 1.92 1.10
N ARG A 138 10.86 2.50 0.17
CA ARG A 138 10.83 3.95 0.00
C ARG A 138 11.20 4.41 -1.39
N ASN A 139 10.86 5.67 -1.70
CA ASN A 139 11.36 6.42 -2.85
C ASN A 139 11.13 5.67 -4.18
N MET A 140 9.93 5.11 -4.35
CA MET A 140 9.51 4.45 -5.58
C MET A 140 8.54 5.35 -6.35
N THR A 141 8.76 5.50 -7.66
CA THR A 141 7.97 6.40 -8.50
C THR A 141 7.49 5.74 -9.78
N ILE A 142 6.22 5.97 -10.12
CA ILE A 142 5.61 5.51 -11.36
C ILE A 142 5.09 6.67 -12.20
N ALA A 143 5.39 6.66 -13.52
CA ALA A 143 4.88 7.62 -14.49
C ALA A 143 3.69 7.09 -15.30
N GLY A 144 3.60 5.80 -15.52
CA GLY A 144 2.48 5.13 -16.17
C GLY A 144 1.29 4.93 -15.24
N GLY A 145 0.42 4.05 -15.59
CA GLY A 145 -0.73 3.76 -14.78
C GLY A 145 -1.49 2.55 -15.23
N VAL A 146 -2.28 2.07 -14.32
CA VAL A 146 -3.16 0.94 -14.56
C VAL A 146 -4.57 1.47 -14.74
N PRO A 147 -5.23 1.24 -15.89
CA PRO A 147 -6.63 1.63 -16.04
C PRO A 147 -7.48 0.93 -14.97
N GLY A 148 -8.21 1.71 -14.23
CA GLY A 148 -9.29 1.50 -13.26
C GLY A 148 -9.61 0.15 -12.62
N SER A 149 -9.16 -0.97 -13.13
CA SER A 149 -9.55 -2.30 -12.65
C SER A 149 -8.39 -3.20 -12.26
N SER A 150 -7.15 -2.82 -12.51
CA SER A 150 -6.05 -3.70 -12.17
C SER A 150 -5.48 -3.41 -10.79
N THR A 151 -5.09 -4.48 -10.16
CA THR A 151 -4.77 -4.60 -8.74
C THR A 151 -3.54 -3.79 -8.33
N TYR A 152 -2.69 -3.43 -9.28
CA TYR A 152 -1.37 -2.87 -8.97
C TYR A 152 -1.10 -1.61 -9.80
N SER A 153 -0.93 -0.47 -9.13
CA SER A 153 -0.24 0.68 -9.72
C SER A 153 1.09 0.88 -9.01
N LEU A 154 1.04 1.19 -7.73
CA LEU A 154 2.23 1.35 -6.90
C LEU A 154 1.92 0.84 -5.50
N ALA A 155 2.68 -0.13 -5.03
CA ALA A 155 2.49 -0.68 -3.69
C ALA A 155 3.81 -1.00 -2.98
N GLY A 156 3.85 -0.76 -1.68
CA GLY A 156 4.96 -1.19 -0.84
C GLY A 156 4.96 -2.71 -0.65
N ILE A 157 3.92 -3.25 -0.03
CA ILE A 157 3.76 -4.68 0.26
C ILE A 157 2.40 -5.17 -0.22
N ILE A 158 2.38 -6.28 -0.94
CA ILE A 158 1.16 -6.99 -1.31
C ILE A 158 1.23 -8.43 -0.82
N VAL A 159 0.17 -8.88 -0.14
CA VAL A 159 0.07 -10.23 0.44
C VAL A 159 -1.24 -10.88 -0.01
N GLN A 160 -1.14 -12.00 -0.72
CA GLN A 160 -2.29 -12.72 -1.26
C GLN A 160 -2.51 -14.15 -0.73
N PRO A 161 -1.53 -14.84 -0.09
CA PRO A 161 -1.72 -16.25 0.28
C PRO A 161 -2.77 -16.49 1.34
N ALA A 162 -3.36 -17.70 1.30
CA ALA A 162 -4.31 -18.17 2.30
C ALA A 162 -3.67 -18.61 3.63
N SER A 163 -2.37 -18.86 3.63
CA SER A 163 -1.62 -19.25 4.83
C SER A 163 -1.41 -18.08 5.78
N ALA A 164 -1.10 -18.33 7.04
CA ALA A 164 -0.83 -17.30 8.05
C ALA A 164 0.27 -16.32 7.61
N GLN A 165 -0.01 -15.04 7.70
CA GLN A 165 0.91 -13.98 7.29
C GLN A 165 1.16 -13.00 8.43
N THR A 166 2.40 -12.58 8.57
CA THR A 166 2.80 -11.51 9.48
C THR A 166 3.46 -10.39 8.69
N VAL A 167 2.92 -9.17 8.80
CA VAL A 167 3.51 -7.96 8.21
C VAL A 167 3.74 -6.98 9.36
N SER A 168 4.98 -6.87 9.84
CA SER A 168 5.24 -6.14 11.07
C SER A 168 6.49 -5.26 11.00
N GLN A 169 6.45 -4.13 11.74
CA GLN A 169 7.59 -3.24 11.93
C GLN A 169 8.21 -2.70 10.61
N ASN A 170 7.44 -2.68 9.52
CA ASN A 170 7.91 -2.13 8.25
C ASN A 170 7.70 -0.62 8.21
N THR A 171 8.64 0.08 7.57
CA THR A 171 8.53 1.51 7.26
C THR A 171 8.36 1.71 5.76
N ILE A 172 7.24 2.34 5.36
CA ILE A 172 6.89 2.51 3.94
C ILE A 172 6.63 3.99 3.66
N TYR A 173 7.42 4.60 2.77
CA TYR A 173 7.27 6.02 2.48
C TYR A 173 7.82 6.47 1.12
N GLY A 174 7.45 7.69 0.70
CA GLY A 174 7.97 8.26 -0.54
C GLY A 174 7.52 7.51 -1.79
N LEU A 175 6.35 6.85 -1.75
CA LEU A 175 5.76 6.23 -2.93
C LEU A 175 4.97 7.28 -3.70
N SER A 176 5.28 7.49 -4.99
CA SER A 176 4.73 8.59 -5.77
C SER A 176 4.24 8.15 -7.15
N SER A 177 3.02 8.52 -7.50
CA SER A 177 2.53 8.48 -8.88
C SER A 177 2.61 9.88 -9.49
N THR A 178 3.41 10.04 -10.52
CA THR A 178 3.58 11.33 -11.23
C THR A 178 2.61 11.50 -12.40
N ASN A 179 1.85 10.48 -12.74
CA ASN A 179 0.82 10.57 -13.77
C ASN A 179 -0.28 11.55 -13.33
N THR A 180 -0.66 12.48 -14.22
CA THR A 180 -1.62 13.54 -13.91
C THR A 180 -3.06 13.24 -14.31
N THR A 181 -3.29 12.15 -15.04
CA THR A 181 -4.61 11.81 -15.61
C THR A 181 -5.15 10.45 -15.16
N GLN A 182 -4.27 9.50 -14.89
CA GLN A 182 -4.66 8.12 -14.57
C GLN A 182 -5.18 7.97 -13.15
N ALA A 183 -6.15 7.06 -12.99
CA ALA A 183 -6.72 6.68 -11.71
C ALA A 183 -5.82 5.68 -10.96
N ASN A 184 -4.56 6.01 -10.78
CA ASN A 184 -3.60 5.18 -10.10
C ASN A 184 -3.94 5.00 -8.63
N VAL A 185 -3.63 3.82 -8.08
CA VAL A 185 -3.74 3.57 -6.65
C VAL A 185 -2.35 3.39 -6.05
N VAL A 186 -1.99 4.31 -5.14
CA VAL A 186 -0.74 4.25 -4.37
C VAL A 186 -1.03 3.66 -3.01
N ARG A 187 -0.48 2.49 -2.71
CA ARG A 187 -0.74 1.73 -1.48
C ARG A 187 0.53 1.54 -0.65
N GLY A 188 0.41 1.69 0.66
CA GLY A 188 1.44 1.22 1.58
C GLY A 188 1.43 -0.30 1.67
N ILE A 189 0.38 -0.87 2.26
CA ILE A 189 0.17 -2.33 2.40
C ILE A 189 -1.19 -2.68 1.79
N TYR A 190 -1.19 -3.71 0.95
CA TYR A 190 -2.40 -4.29 0.41
C TYR A 190 -2.49 -5.78 0.80
N PHE A 191 -3.43 -6.08 1.65
CA PHE A 191 -3.66 -7.40 2.17
C PHE A 191 -4.89 -8.02 1.50
N VAL A 192 -4.68 -9.03 0.68
CA VAL A 192 -5.72 -9.67 -0.16
C VAL A 192 -5.85 -11.16 0.19
N SER A 193 -5.43 -11.58 1.39
CA SER A 193 -5.37 -12.99 1.74
C SER A 193 -6.74 -13.66 1.85
N ALA A 194 -6.78 -14.91 1.42
CA ALA A 194 -7.99 -15.69 1.24
C ALA A 194 -8.56 -16.30 2.52
N ASN A 195 -7.76 -16.89 3.36
CA ASN A 195 -8.17 -17.61 4.55
C ASN A 195 -7.04 -17.56 5.60
N GLY A 196 -7.34 -17.91 6.82
CA GLY A 196 -6.34 -17.99 7.88
C GLY A 196 -6.38 -16.81 8.85
N THR A 197 -5.49 -16.86 9.83
CA THR A 197 -5.32 -15.79 10.82
C THR A 197 -4.06 -15.00 10.49
N HIS A 198 -4.20 -13.70 10.31
CA HIS A 198 -3.11 -12.84 9.87
C HIS A 198 -2.87 -11.69 10.85
N THR A 199 -1.66 -11.15 10.83
CA THR A 199 -1.26 -10.01 11.66
C THR A 199 -0.58 -8.94 10.81
N VAL A 200 -1.08 -7.71 10.90
CA VAL A 200 -0.47 -6.50 10.30
C VAL A 200 -0.26 -5.50 11.42
N GLU A 201 0.98 -5.35 11.89
CA GLU A 201 1.21 -4.58 13.11
C GLU A 201 2.49 -3.75 13.12
N LYS A 202 2.45 -2.67 13.90
CA LYS A 202 3.64 -1.83 14.17
C LYS A 202 4.30 -1.29 12.90
N ASN A 203 3.56 -1.18 11.79
CA ASN A 203 4.06 -0.60 10.56
C ASN A 203 3.92 0.92 10.60
N PHE A 204 4.89 1.62 10.00
CA PHE A 204 4.83 3.06 9.81
C PHE A 204 4.72 3.37 8.32
N ILE A 205 3.62 4.01 7.92
CA ILE A 205 3.31 4.33 6.52
C ILE A 205 3.11 5.83 6.40
N HIS A 206 3.91 6.50 5.54
CA HIS A 206 3.79 7.95 5.37
C HIS A 206 4.25 8.44 4.01
N SER A 207 3.96 9.71 3.71
CA SER A 207 4.47 10.41 2.51
C SER A 207 4.17 9.69 1.19
N LEU A 208 2.96 9.14 1.07
CA LEU A 208 2.44 8.64 -0.20
C LEU A 208 1.83 9.79 -0.98
N SER A 209 2.02 9.84 -2.30
CA SER A 209 1.55 10.93 -3.14
C SER A 209 1.07 10.50 -4.52
N ALA A 210 0.17 11.27 -5.11
CA ALA A 210 -0.28 11.11 -6.48
C ALA A 210 -0.59 12.48 -7.09
N SER A 211 -0.24 12.68 -8.36
CA SER A 211 -0.45 13.93 -9.08
C SER A 211 -1.82 14.03 -9.75
N SER A 212 -2.49 12.91 -10.01
CA SER A 212 -3.84 12.90 -10.58
C SER A 212 -4.91 13.04 -9.50
N VAL A 213 -5.90 13.87 -9.72
CA VAL A 213 -7.10 13.97 -8.86
C VAL A 213 -7.95 12.70 -8.95
N SER A 214 -7.88 11.96 -10.04
CA SER A 214 -8.57 10.68 -10.22
C SER A 214 -7.90 9.52 -9.47
N ALA A 215 -6.69 9.71 -8.96
CA ALA A 215 -5.95 8.70 -8.23
C ALA A 215 -6.49 8.50 -6.80
N SER A 216 -5.99 7.45 -6.16
CA SER A 216 -6.26 7.15 -4.74
C SER A 216 -4.97 6.86 -3.99
N ILE A 217 -4.89 7.33 -2.75
CA ILE A 217 -3.81 7.01 -1.81
C ILE A 217 -4.41 6.20 -0.66
N ILE A 218 -3.80 5.05 -0.36
CA ILE A 218 -4.27 4.15 0.68
C ILE A 218 -3.09 3.73 1.57
N GLY A 219 -3.19 3.96 2.87
CA GLY A 219 -2.18 3.50 3.81
C GLY A 219 -2.17 1.97 3.93
N ILE A 220 -3.23 1.40 4.46
CA ILE A 220 -3.47 -0.04 4.54
C ILE A 220 -4.81 -0.36 3.90
N GLN A 221 -4.82 -1.28 2.94
CA GLN A 221 -6.03 -1.84 2.38
C GLN A 221 -6.21 -3.29 2.84
N ALA A 222 -7.28 -3.52 3.59
CA ALA A 222 -7.80 -4.85 3.90
C ALA A 222 -8.84 -5.21 2.85
N GLY A 223 -8.51 -6.09 1.92
CA GLY A 223 -9.35 -6.38 0.77
C GLY A 223 -9.51 -7.88 0.56
N TYR A 224 -10.45 -8.51 1.27
CA TYR A 224 -10.70 -9.90 1.01
C TYR A 224 -12.18 -10.31 1.09
N ILE A 225 -12.53 -11.36 0.34
CA ILE A 225 -13.93 -11.78 0.07
C ILE A 225 -14.44 -12.83 1.06
N ASN A 226 -13.59 -13.49 1.86
CA ASN A 226 -13.99 -14.60 2.74
C ASN A 226 -13.70 -14.31 4.23
N ALA A 227 -14.07 -15.25 5.09
CA ALA A 227 -14.00 -15.15 6.55
C ALA A 227 -12.58 -15.24 7.14
N SER A 228 -11.56 -14.72 6.47
CA SER A 228 -10.23 -14.62 7.07
C SER A 228 -10.24 -13.60 8.22
N VAL A 229 -9.53 -13.93 9.29
CA VAL A 229 -9.36 -13.01 10.43
C VAL A 229 -8.01 -12.32 10.32
N CYS A 230 -8.03 -11.00 10.15
CA CYS A 230 -6.81 -10.22 10.16
C CYS A 230 -6.82 -9.20 11.31
N ASN A 231 -5.74 -9.19 12.09
CA ASN A 231 -5.54 -8.24 13.18
C ASN A 231 -4.61 -7.13 12.70
N TYR A 232 -5.16 -5.94 12.51
CA TYR A 232 -4.43 -4.69 12.21
C TYR A 232 -4.24 -3.93 13.52
N ARG A 233 -3.03 -3.89 14.05
CA ARG A 233 -2.80 -3.28 15.35
C ARG A 233 -1.52 -2.47 15.46
N ASN A 234 -1.56 -1.41 16.25
CA ASN A 234 -0.41 -0.55 16.52
C ASN A 234 0.27 0.00 15.24
N ASN A 235 -0.47 0.13 14.14
CA ASN A 235 0.07 0.76 12.94
C ASN A 235 -0.03 2.28 13.06
N MET A 236 0.98 2.97 12.56
CA MET A 236 0.99 4.42 12.43
C MET A 236 0.91 4.80 10.95
N ILE A 237 -0.06 5.63 10.60
CA ILE A 237 -0.32 6.03 9.22
C ILE A 237 -0.43 7.55 9.15
N ARG A 238 0.45 8.21 8.38
CA ARG A 238 0.43 9.67 8.17
C ARG A 238 0.38 9.99 6.68
N LEU A 239 -0.79 10.36 6.19
CA LEU A 239 -1.03 10.65 4.76
C LEU A 239 -1.38 12.13 4.54
N GLY A 240 -1.38 12.54 3.26
CA GLY A 240 -1.64 13.93 2.89
C GLY A 240 -0.52 14.90 3.25
N ILE A 241 0.62 14.39 3.71
CA ILE A 241 1.85 15.13 3.99
C ILE A 241 2.97 14.52 3.14
N THR A 242 3.72 15.37 2.46
CA THR A 242 4.85 14.98 1.60
C THR A 242 6.06 14.55 2.43
N SER A 243 7.10 14.03 1.80
CA SER A 243 8.38 13.71 2.46
C SER A 243 9.08 14.95 3.01
N ALA A 244 8.83 16.12 2.42
CA ALA A 244 9.35 17.39 2.91
C ALA A 244 8.56 17.99 4.10
N GLY A 245 7.53 17.26 4.59
CA GLY A 245 6.70 17.73 5.70
C GLY A 245 5.61 18.73 5.29
N THR A 246 5.48 19.07 4.01
CA THR A 246 4.45 19.98 3.50
C THR A 246 3.15 19.26 3.21
N GLY A 247 2.03 19.98 3.28
CA GLY A 247 0.72 19.43 2.94
C GLY A 247 0.60 19.08 1.45
N LEU A 248 0.03 17.91 1.14
CA LEU A 248 -0.30 17.54 -0.23
C LEU A 248 -1.46 18.39 -0.74
N ASN A 249 -1.23 19.10 -1.83
CA ASN A 249 -2.18 20.05 -2.44
C ASN A 249 -3.04 19.43 -3.56
N THR A 250 -2.78 18.19 -3.98
CA THR A 250 -3.61 17.49 -4.96
C THR A 250 -4.93 17.04 -4.31
N GLY A 251 -6.06 17.25 -4.99
CA GLY A 251 -7.41 16.86 -4.53
C GLY A 251 -7.70 15.36 -4.63
N VAL A 252 -6.70 14.52 -4.42
CA VAL A 252 -6.78 13.06 -4.50
C VAL A 252 -7.59 12.45 -3.36
N SER A 253 -8.27 11.32 -3.61
CA SER A 253 -8.90 10.53 -2.55
C SER A 253 -7.84 9.90 -1.65
N ILE A 254 -8.04 9.98 -0.32
CA ILE A 254 -7.11 9.40 0.67
C ILE A 254 -7.89 8.53 1.65
N ASN A 255 -7.43 7.30 1.83
CA ASN A 255 -7.89 6.40 2.87
C ASN A 255 -6.69 6.00 3.76
N GLY A 256 -6.74 6.33 5.03
CA GLY A 256 -5.73 5.86 5.98
C GLY A 256 -5.77 4.35 6.07
N ILE A 257 -6.92 3.82 6.47
CA ILE A 257 -7.26 2.40 6.44
C ILE A 257 -8.51 2.23 5.58
N LEU A 258 -8.44 1.35 4.59
CA LEU A 258 -9.57 0.93 3.77
C LEU A 258 -9.90 -0.53 4.07
N ASP A 259 -10.96 -0.77 4.82
CA ASP A 259 -11.53 -2.08 5.10
C ASP A 259 -12.55 -2.43 4.02
N SER A 260 -12.08 -3.04 2.94
CA SER A 260 -12.93 -3.34 1.79
C SER A 260 -13.78 -4.58 2.02
N ASN A 261 -13.26 -5.56 2.75
CA ASN A 261 -13.96 -6.81 3.07
C ASN A 261 -13.18 -7.64 4.10
N GLY A 262 -13.83 -8.68 4.69
CA GLY A 262 -13.20 -9.59 5.65
C GLY A 262 -13.71 -9.41 7.08
N VAL A 263 -13.34 -10.38 7.93
CA VAL A 263 -13.53 -10.31 9.38
C VAL A 263 -12.28 -9.68 9.98
N ASN A 264 -12.25 -8.35 10.03
CA ASN A 264 -11.06 -7.59 10.39
C ASN A 264 -11.17 -6.94 11.77
N ASN A 265 -10.07 -6.95 12.49
CA ASN A 265 -9.92 -6.30 13.78
C ASN A 265 -8.90 -5.16 13.67
N PHE A 266 -9.30 -3.96 14.05
CA PHE A 266 -8.45 -2.77 14.05
C PHE A 266 -8.28 -2.28 15.49
N TYR A 267 -7.08 -2.48 16.04
CA TYR A 267 -6.78 -2.17 17.44
C TYR A 267 -5.58 -1.22 17.54
N TYR A 268 -5.73 -0.16 18.33
CA TYR A 268 -4.61 0.73 18.66
C TYR A 268 -3.89 1.35 17.46
N ASN A 269 -4.56 1.51 16.32
CA ASN A 269 -3.95 2.17 15.17
C ASN A 269 -4.07 3.69 15.31
N SER A 270 -3.04 4.40 14.86
CA SER A 270 -3.02 5.86 14.80
C SER A 270 -2.99 6.30 13.33
N VAL A 271 -4.03 7.00 12.90
CA VAL A 271 -4.18 7.50 11.54
C VAL A 271 -4.29 9.02 11.55
N TYR A 272 -3.43 9.68 10.80
CA TYR A 272 -3.47 11.10 10.53
C TYR A 272 -3.55 11.37 9.03
N ILE A 273 -4.50 12.20 8.60
CA ILE A 273 -4.58 12.70 7.22
C ILE A 273 -4.53 14.23 7.28
N GLY A 274 -3.55 14.82 6.59
CA GLY A 274 -3.40 16.27 6.47
C GLY A 274 -3.48 16.76 5.04
N GLY A 275 -2.91 17.93 4.81
CA GLY A 275 -2.83 18.57 3.51
C GLY A 275 -4.01 19.49 3.20
N LYS A 276 -3.82 20.30 2.17
CA LYS A 276 -4.79 21.30 1.76
C LYS A 276 -4.87 21.34 0.23
N PRO A 277 -5.82 20.62 -0.39
CA PRO A 277 -6.03 20.67 -1.83
C PRO A 277 -6.44 22.11 -2.24
N THR A 278 -5.90 22.56 -3.35
CA THR A 278 -6.18 23.89 -3.91
C THR A 278 -7.28 23.87 -4.97
N THR A 279 -7.51 22.70 -5.56
CA THR A 279 -8.53 22.48 -6.61
C THR A 279 -9.12 21.10 -6.45
N SER A 280 -10.42 20.95 -6.73
CA SER A 280 -11.13 19.65 -6.84
C SER A 280 -10.75 18.68 -5.74
N ALA A 281 -11.42 18.68 -4.60
CA ALA A 281 -11.14 17.73 -3.55
C ALA A 281 -12.07 16.53 -3.60
N ASN A 282 -11.48 15.35 -3.59
CA ASN A 282 -12.18 14.11 -3.31
C ASN A 282 -12.31 13.90 -1.80
N ASN A 283 -13.27 13.10 -1.41
CA ASN A 283 -13.45 12.72 0.00
C ASN A 283 -12.24 11.94 0.53
N THR A 284 -11.95 12.15 1.81
CA THR A 284 -10.89 11.42 2.52
C THR A 284 -11.39 10.81 3.82
N PHE A 285 -10.80 9.70 4.24
CA PHE A 285 -11.25 8.91 5.37
C PHE A 285 -10.04 8.41 6.18
N ALA A 286 -10.01 8.68 7.47
CA ALA A 286 -8.97 8.07 8.30
C ALA A 286 -9.20 6.56 8.39
N LEU A 287 -10.46 6.11 8.60
CA LEU A 287 -10.87 4.72 8.43
C LEU A 287 -12.17 4.68 7.60
N ARG A 288 -12.17 3.82 6.59
CA ARG A 288 -13.36 3.56 5.76
C ARG A 288 -13.62 2.07 5.67
N SER A 289 -14.82 1.62 6.04
CA SER A 289 -15.22 0.22 5.94
C SER A 289 -16.43 0.05 5.03
N PHE A 290 -16.28 -0.85 4.05
CA PHE A 290 -17.33 -1.38 3.20
C PHE A 290 -17.70 -2.81 3.58
N SER A 291 -16.96 -3.46 4.49
CA SER A 291 -17.20 -4.84 4.88
C SER A 291 -18.57 -5.00 5.52
N SER A 292 -19.30 -6.01 5.10
CA SER A 292 -20.55 -6.48 5.74
C SER A 292 -20.35 -7.76 6.55
N LEU A 293 -19.14 -8.34 6.54
CA LEU A 293 -18.83 -9.53 7.30
C LEU A 293 -18.71 -9.22 8.81
N SER A 294 -18.93 -10.20 9.64
CA SER A 294 -18.90 -10.08 11.09
C SER A 294 -18.18 -11.27 11.76
N PRO A 295 -17.61 -11.09 12.96
CA PRO A 295 -17.51 -9.84 13.71
C PRO A 295 -16.43 -8.91 13.17
N ARG A 296 -16.56 -7.60 13.42
CA ARG A 296 -15.55 -6.58 13.12
C ARG A 296 -15.32 -5.70 14.34
N ASN A 297 -14.08 -5.44 14.67
CA ASN A 297 -13.73 -4.68 15.86
C ASN A 297 -12.89 -3.44 15.50
N TYR A 298 -13.34 -2.28 15.91
CA TYR A 298 -12.64 -0.99 15.81
C TYR A 298 -12.46 -0.45 17.22
N VAL A 299 -11.34 -0.73 17.87
CA VAL A 299 -11.16 -0.45 19.31
C VAL A 299 -9.84 0.24 19.59
N ASN A 300 -9.88 1.29 20.40
CA ASN A 300 -8.72 2.05 20.85
C ASN A 300 -7.90 2.68 19.70
N ASN A 301 -8.53 3.07 18.59
CA ASN A 301 -7.84 3.72 17.49
C ASN A 301 -7.90 5.25 17.65
N ILE A 302 -6.87 5.93 17.14
CA ILE A 302 -6.86 7.38 16.95
C ILE A 302 -7.06 7.65 15.46
N LEU A 303 -8.18 8.24 15.09
CA LEU A 303 -8.58 8.50 13.71
C LEU A 303 -8.74 10.01 13.51
N PHE A 304 -7.66 10.66 13.10
CA PHE A 304 -7.63 12.11 12.92
C PHE A 304 -7.56 12.50 11.44
N ASN A 305 -8.60 13.15 10.93
CA ASN A 305 -8.60 13.74 9.60
C ASN A 305 -8.54 15.27 9.71
N ALA A 306 -7.37 15.82 9.50
CA ALA A 306 -7.07 17.24 9.54
C ALA A 306 -6.96 17.88 8.14
N ARG A 307 -7.38 17.16 7.10
CA ARG A 307 -7.38 17.70 5.74
C ARG A 307 -8.37 18.86 5.63
N SER A 308 -7.99 19.90 4.88
CA SER A 308 -8.79 21.12 4.80
C SER A 308 -8.85 21.61 3.36
N ASP A 309 -10.04 21.70 2.81
CA ASP A 309 -10.25 22.21 1.46
C ASP A 309 -10.04 23.72 1.39
N SER A 310 -9.53 24.19 0.25
CA SER A 310 -9.56 25.59 -0.10
C SER A 310 -10.41 25.82 -1.36
N GLY A 311 -11.70 26.00 -1.15
CA GLY A 311 -12.65 26.33 -2.23
C GLY A 311 -13.21 25.13 -3.00
N SER A 312 -13.22 23.92 -2.41
CA SER A 312 -13.82 22.72 -2.99
C SER A 312 -14.84 22.07 -2.06
N THR A 313 -15.54 21.06 -2.55
CA THR A 313 -16.67 20.40 -1.87
C THR A 313 -16.34 19.04 -1.29
N GLY A 314 -15.06 18.70 -1.16
CA GLY A 314 -14.63 17.44 -0.55
C GLY A 314 -15.00 17.36 0.92
N LYS A 315 -15.32 16.15 1.39
CA LYS A 315 -15.59 15.88 2.79
C LYS A 315 -14.49 15.01 3.39
N HIS A 316 -14.12 15.29 4.63
CA HIS A 316 -12.99 14.68 5.32
C HIS A 316 -13.47 14.01 6.60
N TYR A 317 -13.57 12.68 6.56
CA TYR A 317 -14.17 11.89 7.63
C TYR A 317 -13.11 11.25 8.52
N ALA A 318 -13.36 11.24 9.84
CA ALA A 318 -12.58 10.37 10.73
C ALA A 318 -12.94 8.90 10.49
N ILE A 319 -14.24 8.59 10.32
CA ILE A 319 -14.69 7.21 10.12
C ILE A 319 -15.86 7.13 9.14
N GLN A 320 -15.89 6.08 8.30
CA GLN A 320 -17.07 5.65 7.55
C GLN A 320 -17.33 4.18 7.78
N LEU A 321 -18.59 3.82 8.05
CA LEU A 321 -19.07 2.44 8.08
C LEU A 321 -20.23 2.28 7.08
N ALA A 322 -20.21 1.21 6.29
CA ALA A 322 -21.33 0.86 5.42
C ALA A 322 -22.45 0.18 6.22
N THR A 323 -22.11 -0.58 7.25
CA THR A 323 -23.06 -1.22 8.17
C THR A 323 -22.47 -1.30 9.58
N ASN A 324 -23.35 -1.25 10.59
CA ASN A 324 -23.00 -1.47 12.00
C ASN A 324 -23.21 -2.93 12.43
N THR A 325 -23.83 -3.78 11.62
CA THR A 325 -24.12 -5.17 11.94
C THR A 325 -22.85 -5.95 12.26
N GLY A 326 -22.78 -6.53 13.45
CA GLY A 326 -21.62 -7.29 13.91
C GLY A 326 -20.36 -6.44 14.14
N CYS A 327 -20.52 -5.11 14.25
CA CYS A 327 -19.43 -4.20 14.59
C CYS A 327 -19.34 -3.97 16.10
N THR A 328 -18.12 -3.88 16.59
CA THR A 328 -17.80 -3.29 17.88
C THR A 328 -16.94 -2.05 17.64
N SER A 329 -17.38 -0.89 18.10
CA SER A 329 -16.59 0.34 18.04
C SER A 329 -16.51 0.96 19.43
N LYS A 330 -15.35 0.85 20.08
CA LYS A 330 -15.18 1.29 21.47
C LYS A 330 -13.87 2.05 21.65
N ASN A 331 -13.91 3.08 22.48
CA ASN A 331 -12.73 3.82 22.93
C ASN A 331 -11.88 4.37 21.77
N ASN A 332 -12.51 4.69 20.63
CA ASN A 332 -11.81 5.33 19.53
C ASN A 332 -11.82 6.84 19.74
N ASP A 333 -10.69 7.47 19.49
CA ASP A 333 -10.58 8.93 19.39
C ASP A 333 -10.86 9.34 17.95
N LEU A 334 -12.02 9.95 17.71
CA LEU A 334 -12.47 10.38 16.39
C LEU A 334 -12.35 11.90 16.31
N LEU A 335 -11.44 12.40 15.47
CA LEU A 335 -11.18 13.83 15.37
C LEU A 335 -11.17 14.28 13.91
N VAL A 336 -11.79 15.42 13.69
CA VAL A 336 -11.74 16.14 12.39
C VAL A 336 -11.40 17.60 12.67
N SER A 337 -10.62 18.20 11.77
CA SER A 337 -10.35 19.64 11.77
C SER A 337 -10.19 20.14 10.33
N GLY A 338 -10.39 21.42 10.13
CA GLY A 338 -10.31 22.02 8.81
C GLY A 338 -11.65 22.05 8.06
N THR A 339 -11.64 22.77 6.95
CA THR A 339 -12.82 22.95 6.09
C THR A 339 -13.20 21.64 5.41
N GLY A 340 -14.47 21.26 5.46
CA GLY A 340 -14.95 19.97 4.92
C GLY A 340 -14.88 18.81 5.91
N GLY A 341 -14.39 19.05 7.15
CA GLY A 341 -14.34 18.03 8.20
C GLY A 341 -15.74 17.59 8.65
N VAL A 342 -16.00 16.27 8.66
CA VAL A 342 -17.23 15.62 9.14
C VAL A 342 -16.83 14.43 10.00
N LEU A 343 -17.35 14.31 11.21
CA LEU A 343 -16.88 13.26 12.13
C LEU A 343 -17.03 11.86 11.53
N GLY A 344 -18.20 11.53 10.99
CA GLY A 344 -18.43 10.21 10.44
C GLY A 344 -19.45 10.17 9.31
N PHE A 345 -19.47 9.05 8.60
CA PHE A 345 -20.49 8.75 7.59
C PHE A 345 -21.12 7.37 7.86
N TYR A 346 -22.44 7.35 8.05
CA TYR A 346 -23.24 6.14 8.16
C TYR A 346 -24.62 6.40 7.58
N GLY A 347 -24.82 5.93 6.33
CA GLY A 347 -26.01 6.28 5.54
C GLY A 347 -26.08 7.76 5.13
N SER A 348 -25.64 8.66 6.00
CA SER A 348 -25.48 10.10 5.77
C SER A 348 -24.40 10.67 6.70
N ASP A 349 -24.08 11.96 6.54
CA ASP A 349 -23.12 12.66 7.38
C ASP A 349 -23.53 12.69 8.85
N ARG A 350 -22.56 12.49 9.73
CA ARG A 350 -22.67 12.63 11.19
C ARG A 350 -21.68 13.69 11.65
N ALA A 351 -22.21 14.83 12.02
CA ALA A 351 -21.38 16.02 12.27
C ALA A 351 -20.52 15.86 13.54
N ASP A 352 -21.00 15.15 14.54
CA ASP A 352 -20.39 15.00 15.84
C ASP A 352 -20.58 13.60 16.45
N LEU A 353 -19.99 13.39 17.62
CA LEU A 353 -20.03 12.10 18.31
C LEU A 353 -21.44 11.71 18.77
N THR A 354 -22.27 12.67 19.12
CA THR A 354 -23.67 12.42 19.51
C THR A 354 -24.47 11.88 18.36
N ALA A 355 -24.40 12.54 17.19
CA ALA A 355 -25.03 12.11 15.96
C ALA A 355 -24.50 10.75 15.46
N TRP A 356 -23.17 10.52 15.64
CA TRP A 356 -22.55 9.24 15.31
C TRP A 356 -23.10 8.10 16.17
N LYS A 357 -23.08 8.24 17.49
CA LYS A 357 -23.58 7.23 18.42
C LYS A 357 -25.07 6.96 18.25
N ALA A 358 -25.88 8.00 18.07
CA ALA A 358 -27.32 7.87 17.86
C ALA A 358 -27.64 7.07 16.57
N ALA A 359 -26.85 7.25 15.49
CA ALA A 359 -27.09 6.58 14.22
C ALA A 359 -26.55 5.15 14.19
N THR A 360 -25.38 4.91 14.76
CA THR A 360 -24.67 3.63 14.68
C THR A 360 -24.97 2.70 15.85
N LEU A 361 -25.44 3.23 16.97
CA LEU A 361 -25.61 2.51 18.26
C LEU A 361 -24.29 1.88 18.76
N LEU A 362 -23.14 2.47 18.42
CA LEU A 362 -21.80 2.00 18.73
C LEU A 362 -21.06 2.97 19.67
#